data_425322c3b5200cf1c834735b3db59c39
#
_entry.id   425322c3b5200cf1c834735b3db59c39
#
_cell.length_a   1.000
_cell.length_b   1.000
_cell.length_c   1.000
_cell.angle_alpha   90.00
_cell.angle_beta   90.00
_cell.angle_gamma   90.00
#
_symmetry.space_group_name_H-M   'P 1'
#
loop_
_entity.id
_entity.type
_entity.pdbx_description
1 polymer ?
#
loop_
_entity_poly.entity_id
_entity_poly.type
_entity_poly.pdbx_seq_one_letter_code
_entity_poly.pdbx_strand_id
1 'polypeptide(L)'
;MKKIALITGVTGQDGSYLAEFLLRKKYIVHGIKRKSSSFNTQRIDNIYVDPHFRTNFFLHYGDLTDSNSIFKIINEVKPDEIYNLGAQSHVGVSFENPEYTSQVSGLGCLRILEAIRFLKLKKTKFYQAGTSELFGEINKDKIFNEKSEFHPKSPYGVSKIGRAHV
;
A
#
# COMPACT_ATOMS: atom_id res chain seq x y z
N MET A 1 -1.35 13.95 -21.12
CA MET A 1 -0.30 13.11 -20.49
C MET A 1 -0.97 11.88 -19.87
N LYS A 2 -0.29 10.73 -19.86
CA LYS A 2 -0.78 9.56 -19.13
C LYS A 2 -0.63 9.80 -17.63
N LYS A 3 -1.61 9.37 -16.84
CA LYS A 3 -1.50 9.42 -15.37
C LYS A 3 -0.51 8.38 -14.86
N ILE A 4 0.17 8.72 -13.79
CA ILE A 4 1.17 7.87 -13.12
C ILE A 4 0.59 7.39 -11.79
N ALA A 5 0.54 6.08 -11.60
CA ALA A 5 0.11 5.45 -10.35
C ALA A 5 1.27 4.72 -9.68
N LEU A 6 1.40 4.87 -8.36
CA LEU A 6 2.32 4.11 -7.52
C LEU A 6 1.53 3.18 -6.59
N ILE A 7 1.85 1.89 -6.61
CA ILE A 7 1.17 0.85 -5.82
C ILE A 7 2.16 0.20 -4.87
N THR A 8 1.94 0.29 -3.56
CA THR A 8 2.65 -0.56 -2.59
C THR A 8 1.93 -1.90 -2.46
N GLY A 9 2.66 -2.98 -2.21
CA GLY A 9 2.06 -4.32 -2.14
C GLY A 9 1.55 -4.83 -3.49
N VAL A 10 2.18 -4.40 -4.59
CA VAL A 10 1.79 -4.74 -5.96
C VAL A 10 1.81 -6.25 -6.26
N THR A 11 2.60 -7.02 -5.52
CA THR A 11 2.68 -8.50 -5.64
C THR A 11 1.59 -9.23 -4.86
N GLY A 12 0.78 -8.50 -4.08
CA GLY A 12 -0.40 -9.04 -3.39
C GLY A 12 -1.58 -9.21 -4.36
N GLN A 13 -2.66 -9.83 -3.86
CA GLN A 13 -3.87 -10.07 -4.66
C GLN A 13 -4.46 -8.76 -5.20
N ASP A 14 -4.85 -7.85 -4.31
CA ASP A 14 -5.47 -6.58 -4.70
C ASP A 14 -4.53 -5.70 -5.51
N GLY A 15 -3.22 -5.68 -5.14
CA GLY A 15 -2.20 -4.92 -5.85
C GLY A 15 -2.01 -5.36 -7.29
N SER A 16 -2.00 -6.67 -7.54
CA SER A 16 -1.86 -7.20 -8.90
C SER A 16 -3.09 -6.90 -9.78
N TYR A 17 -4.29 -7.10 -9.26
CA TYR A 17 -5.53 -6.77 -9.99
C TYR A 17 -5.63 -5.26 -10.27
N LEU A 18 -5.26 -4.42 -9.30
CA LEU A 18 -5.26 -2.98 -9.51
C LEU A 18 -4.23 -2.56 -10.57
N ALA A 19 -3.04 -3.17 -10.57
CA ALA A 19 -2.03 -2.90 -11.58
C ALA A 19 -2.54 -3.23 -12.98
N GLU A 20 -3.12 -4.42 -13.19
CA GLU A 20 -3.73 -4.80 -14.47
C GLU A 20 -4.86 -3.84 -14.89
N PHE A 21 -5.73 -3.48 -13.95
CA PHE A 21 -6.82 -2.56 -14.22
C PHE A 21 -6.32 -1.19 -14.67
N LEU A 22 -5.32 -0.62 -13.99
CA LEU A 22 -4.76 0.69 -14.32
C LEU A 22 -3.99 0.67 -15.65
N LEU A 23 -3.28 -0.42 -15.96
CA LEU A 23 -2.63 -0.62 -17.26
C LEU A 23 -3.67 -0.63 -18.39
N ARG A 24 -4.79 -1.34 -18.22
CA ARG A 24 -5.91 -1.30 -19.18
C ARG A 24 -6.49 0.11 -19.34
N LYS A 25 -6.47 0.93 -18.28
CA LYS A 25 -6.85 2.36 -18.30
C LYS A 25 -5.75 3.27 -18.86
N LYS A 26 -4.66 2.69 -19.40
CA LYS A 26 -3.52 3.39 -20.02
C LYS A 26 -2.71 4.27 -19.05
N TYR A 27 -2.72 3.95 -17.75
CA TYR A 27 -1.80 4.54 -16.79
C TYR A 27 -0.38 4.04 -17.02
N ILE A 28 0.59 4.81 -16.52
CA ILE A 28 1.94 4.32 -16.21
C ILE A 28 1.87 3.84 -14.77
N VAL A 29 2.17 2.56 -14.53
CA VAL A 29 2.05 1.94 -13.22
C VAL A 29 3.43 1.62 -12.67
N HIS A 30 3.71 2.12 -11.48
CA HIS A 30 4.90 1.81 -10.70
C HIS A 30 4.49 0.95 -9.50
N GLY A 31 5.11 -0.21 -9.34
CA GLY A 31 4.86 -1.11 -8.22
C GLY A 31 6.04 -1.16 -7.26
N ILE A 32 5.77 -1.08 -5.94
CA ILE A 32 6.80 -1.33 -4.92
C ILE A 32 6.69 -2.78 -4.45
N LYS A 33 7.80 -3.52 -4.53
CA LYS A 33 7.97 -4.87 -3.97
C LYS A 33 9.16 -4.92 -3.01
N ARG A 34 9.05 -5.74 -1.96
CA ARG A 34 10.19 -5.99 -1.06
C ARG A 34 11.21 -6.90 -1.72
N LYS A 35 12.47 -6.74 -1.34
CA LYS A 35 13.49 -7.75 -1.60
C LYS A 35 13.13 -9.00 -0.78
N SER A 36 13.10 -10.14 -1.43
CA SER A 36 12.87 -11.44 -0.82
C SER A 36 13.80 -12.45 -1.45
N SER A 37 14.26 -13.43 -0.67
CA SER A 37 15.01 -14.58 -1.18
C SER A 37 14.13 -15.59 -1.94
N SER A 38 12.82 -15.53 -1.76
CA SER A 38 11.84 -16.32 -2.53
C SER A 38 11.18 -15.46 -3.61
N PHE A 39 10.86 -16.08 -4.74
CA PHE A 39 10.09 -15.44 -5.80
C PHE A 39 8.67 -15.14 -5.32
N ASN A 40 8.27 -13.88 -5.36
CA ASN A 40 6.95 -13.40 -4.92
C ASN A 40 6.23 -12.58 -6.00
N THR A 41 6.60 -12.76 -7.28
CA THR A 41 6.09 -11.96 -8.41
C THR A 41 5.05 -12.69 -9.25
N GLN A 42 4.75 -13.96 -8.99
CA GLN A 42 3.88 -14.81 -9.80
C GLN A 42 2.57 -14.16 -10.25
N ARG A 43 1.97 -13.28 -9.40
CA ARG A 43 0.71 -12.58 -9.73
C ARG A 43 0.87 -11.44 -10.72
N ILE A 44 2.08 -11.00 -10.98
CA ILE A 44 2.38 -9.86 -11.86
C ILE A 44 3.29 -10.24 -13.04
N ASP A 45 3.71 -11.52 -13.13
CA ASP A 45 4.61 -11.97 -14.20
C ASP A 45 3.97 -11.82 -15.59
N ASN A 46 2.64 -11.92 -15.67
CA ASN A 46 1.87 -11.74 -16.90
C ASN A 46 1.83 -10.28 -17.41
N ILE A 47 2.07 -9.32 -16.55
CA ILE A 47 2.09 -7.88 -16.91
C ILE A 47 3.49 -7.28 -16.88
N TYR A 48 4.49 -8.02 -16.36
CA TYR A 48 5.87 -7.58 -16.31
C TYR A 48 6.56 -7.88 -17.65
N VAL A 49 7.02 -6.83 -18.29
CA VAL A 49 7.86 -6.92 -19.48
C VAL A 49 9.22 -6.35 -19.14
N ASP A 50 10.30 -6.92 -19.73
CA ASP A 50 11.66 -6.42 -19.53
C ASP A 50 11.71 -4.91 -19.74
N PRO A 51 12.29 -4.13 -18.80
CA PRO A 51 12.36 -2.67 -18.87
C PRO A 51 13.07 -2.11 -20.11
N HIS A 52 13.86 -2.94 -20.80
CA HIS A 52 14.49 -2.55 -22.08
C HIS A 52 13.48 -2.42 -23.23
N PHE A 53 12.29 -3.01 -23.09
CA PHE A 53 11.19 -2.79 -24.02
C PHE A 53 10.31 -1.62 -23.54
N ARG A 54 9.58 -0.98 -24.46
CA ARG A 54 8.60 0.06 -24.09
C ARG A 54 7.49 -0.54 -23.23
N THR A 55 7.57 -0.33 -21.92
CA THR A 55 6.59 -0.78 -20.94
C THR A 55 5.90 0.40 -20.27
N ASN A 56 4.70 0.17 -19.74
CA ASN A 56 4.02 1.10 -18.85
C ASN A 56 3.96 0.55 -17.41
N PHE A 57 4.66 -0.56 -17.12
CA PHE A 57 4.74 -1.16 -15.80
C PHE A 57 6.18 -1.25 -15.34
N PHE A 58 6.46 -0.65 -14.19
CA PHE A 58 7.80 -0.55 -13.60
C PHE A 58 7.78 -1.10 -12.18
N LEU A 59 8.79 -1.86 -11.79
CA LEU A 59 8.95 -2.38 -10.43
C LEU A 59 10.12 -1.72 -9.73
N HIS A 60 9.87 -1.31 -8.49
CA HIS A 60 10.86 -0.76 -7.58
C HIS A 60 11.05 -1.67 -6.37
N TYR A 61 12.30 -1.79 -5.91
CA TYR A 61 12.59 -2.42 -4.64
C TYR A 61 12.48 -1.37 -3.53
N GLY A 62 11.57 -1.59 -2.58
CA GLY A 62 11.35 -0.72 -1.44
C GLY A 62 10.65 -1.46 -0.31
N ASP A 63 10.79 -0.95 0.90
CA ASP A 63 10.14 -1.48 2.10
C ASP A 63 9.43 -0.36 2.85
N LEU A 64 8.18 -0.62 3.30
CA LEU A 64 7.42 0.35 4.10
C LEU A 64 8.05 0.65 5.46
N THR A 65 8.98 -0.20 5.90
CA THR A 65 9.77 0.04 7.12
C THR A 65 10.99 0.94 6.89
N ASP A 66 11.35 1.21 5.62
CA ASP A 66 12.50 2.04 5.25
C ASP A 66 12.06 3.36 4.62
N SER A 67 12.20 4.45 5.39
CA SER A 67 11.83 5.80 4.97
C SER A 67 12.62 6.26 3.73
N ASN A 68 13.89 5.90 3.62
CA ASN A 68 14.75 6.34 2.53
C ASN A 68 14.33 5.73 1.19
N SER A 69 14.05 4.42 1.17
CA SER A 69 13.59 3.75 -0.05
C SER A 69 12.26 4.32 -0.54
N ILE A 70 11.31 4.55 0.38
CA ILE A 70 10.00 5.14 0.06
C ILE A 70 10.16 6.56 -0.47
N PHE A 71 10.93 7.40 0.22
CA PHE A 71 11.16 8.77 -0.21
C PHE A 71 11.81 8.84 -1.60
N LYS A 72 12.86 8.04 -1.84
CA LYS A 72 13.57 7.97 -3.12
C LYS A 72 12.62 7.60 -4.25
N ILE A 73 11.82 6.55 -4.07
CA ILE A 73 10.88 6.08 -5.09
C ILE A 73 9.83 7.15 -5.39
N ILE A 74 9.21 7.76 -4.38
CA ILE A 74 8.20 8.79 -4.58
C ILE A 74 8.78 10.03 -5.26
N ASN A 75 10.01 10.42 -4.91
CA ASN A 75 10.71 11.55 -5.55
C ASN A 75 11.04 11.28 -7.02
N GLU A 76 11.42 10.06 -7.36
CA GLU A 76 11.73 9.65 -8.73
C GLU A 76 10.48 9.56 -9.58
N VAL A 77 9.45 8.91 -9.07
CA VAL A 77 8.19 8.63 -9.80
C VAL A 77 7.29 9.85 -9.90
N LYS A 78 7.21 10.68 -8.86
CA LYS A 78 6.29 11.82 -8.74
C LYS A 78 4.87 11.47 -9.17
N PRO A 79 4.23 10.49 -8.51
CA PRO A 79 2.97 9.91 -8.96
C PRO A 79 1.79 10.90 -8.84
N ASP A 80 0.84 10.79 -9.76
CA ASP A 80 -0.46 11.46 -9.65
C ASP A 80 -1.35 10.80 -8.60
N GLU A 81 -1.20 9.49 -8.43
CA GLU A 81 -2.01 8.68 -7.51
C GLU A 81 -1.13 7.64 -6.80
N ILE A 82 -1.29 7.52 -5.47
CA ILE A 82 -0.62 6.50 -4.66
C ILE A 82 -1.67 5.59 -4.03
N TYR A 83 -1.51 4.29 -4.22
CA TYR A 83 -2.36 3.24 -3.65
C TYR A 83 -1.54 2.44 -2.63
N ASN A 84 -1.77 2.69 -1.34
CA ASN A 84 -1.07 1.99 -0.27
C ASN A 84 -1.83 0.73 0.13
N LEU A 85 -1.51 -0.39 -0.52
CA LEU A 85 -2.09 -1.71 -0.27
C LEU A 85 -1.12 -2.61 0.52
N GLY A 86 0.16 -2.21 0.61
CA GLY A 86 1.18 -2.94 1.38
C GLY A 86 0.86 -2.96 2.88
N ALA A 87 0.89 -4.14 3.48
CA ALA A 87 0.68 -4.33 4.91
C ALA A 87 1.26 -5.68 5.38
N GLN A 88 1.53 -5.83 6.68
CA GLN A 88 1.46 -7.11 7.34
C GLN A 88 -0.03 -7.32 7.67
N SER A 89 -0.73 -8.17 6.89
CA SER A 89 -2.20 -8.26 6.93
C SER A 89 -2.74 -9.49 7.64
N HIS A 90 -1.87 -10.40 8.09
CA HIS A 90 -2.30 -11.59 8.82
C HIS A 90 -2.54 -11.27 10.30
N VAL A 91 -3.80 -11.29 10.73
CA VAL A 91 -4.22 -10.90 12.08
C VAL A 91 -3.52 -11.75 13.15
N GLY A 92 -3.48 -13.10 12.99
CA GLY A 92 -2.79 -13.99 13.93
C GLY A 92 -1.32 -13.62 14.12
N VAL A 93 -0.58 -13.41 13.03
CA VAL A 93 0.83 -13.00 13.06
C VAL A 93 1.03 -11.65 13.76
N SER A 94 0.03 -10.78 13.77
CA SER A 94 0.14 -9.49 14.46
C SER A 94 0.28 -9.60 15.98
N PHE A 95 -0.23 -10.69 16.59
CA PHE A 95 -0.04 -10.96 18.01
C PHE A 95 1.37 -11.47 18.32
N GLU A 96 1.99 -12.20 17.39
CA GLU A 96 3.36 -12.69 17.53
C GLU A 96 4.39 -11.60 17.25
N ASN A 97 4.08 -10.70 16.28
CA ASN A 97 4.98 -9.66 15.79
C ASN A 97 4.29 -8.28 15.76
N PRO A 98 3.85 -7.72 16.91
CA PRO A 98 3.07 -6.49 16.94
C PRO A 98 3.87 -5.27 16.53
N GLU A 99 5.16 -5.20 16.87
CA GLU A 99 6.04 -4.11 16.50
C GLU A 99 6.24 -4.06 14.98
N TYR A 100 6.59 -5.17 14.36
CA TYR A 100 6.74 -5.24 12.90
C TYR A 100 5.43 -4.88 12.17
N THR A 101 4.30 -5.37 12.69
CA THR A 101 2.98 -5.03 12.16
C THR A 101 2.72 -3.53 12.20
N SER A 102 3.07 -2.87 13.32
CA SER A 102 2.93 -1.42 13.48
C SER A 102 3.89 -0.64 12.56
N GLN A 103 5.13 -1.11 12.44
CA GLN A 103 6.14 -0.50 11.56
C GLN A 103 5.70 -0.52 10.09
N VAL A 104 5.19 -1.65 9.61
CA VAL A 104 4.74 -1.78 8.22
C VAL A 104 3.39 -1.09 8.01
N SER A 105 2.40 -1.42 8.85
CA SER A 105 1.02 -1.04 8.62
C SER A 105 0.70 0.38 9.10
N GLY A 106 1.20 0.84 10.22
CA GLY A 106 0.98 2.18 10.77
C GLY A 106 2.01 3.18 10.24
N LEU A 107 3.27 3.03 10.68
CA LEU A 107 4.34 3.96 10.33
C LEU A 107 4.69 3.94 8.84
N GLY A 108 4.46 2.83 8.13
CA GLY A 108 4.63 2.77 6.68
C GLY A 108 3.72 3.76 5.94
N CYS A 109 2.47 3.91 6.39
CA CYS A 109 1.57 4.94 5.88
C CYS A 109 2.10 6.35 6.14
N LEU A 110 2.51 6.61 7.39
CA LEU A 110 3.09 7.92 7.78
C LEU A 110 4.30 8.28 6.92
N ARG A 111 5.21 7.32 6.64
CA ARG A 111 6.39 7.56 5.77
C ARG A 111 6.01 8.01 4.36
N ILE A 112 4.95 7.42 3.79
CA ILE A 112 4.45 7.83 2.46
C ILE A 112 3.91 9.26 2.53
N LEU A 113 3.09 9.57 3.53
CA LEU A 113 2.48 10.90 3.69
C LEU A 113 3.54 11.99 3.95
N GLU A 114 4.56 11.68 4.76
CA GLU A 114 5.69 12.58 4.98
C GLU A 114 6.49 12.81 3.70
N ALA A 115 6.69 11.77 2.87
CA ALA A 115 7.33 11.94 1.58
C ALA A 115 6.51 12.85 0.65
N ILE A 116 5.19 12.65 0.57
CA ILE A 116 4.30 13.52 -0.21
C ILE A 116 4.38 14.98 0.29
N ARG A 117 4.32 15.18 1.61
CA ARG A 117 4.38 16.50 2.25
C ARG A 117 5.72 17.19 1.98
N PHE A 118 6.83 16.50 2.22
CA PHE A 118 8.19 17.04 2.06
C PHE A 118 8.49 17.40 0.61
N LEU A 119 8.09 16.54 -0.34
CA LEU A 119 8.27 16.75 -1.77
C LEU A 119 7.25 17.74 -2.37
N LYS A 120 6.35 18.29 -1.53
CA LYS A 120 5.31 19.25 -1.93
C LYS A 120 4.44 18.76 -3.09
N LEU A 121 4.12 17.47 -3.13
CA LEU A 121 3.31 16.84 -4.16
C LEU A 121 1.81 17.12 -3.96
N LYS A 122 1.40 18.38 -3.98
CA LYS A 122 0.04 18.87 -3.64
C LYS A 122 -1.09 18.29 -4.50
N LYS A 123 -0.79 17.75 -5.67
CA LYS A 123 -1.78 17.19 -6.61
C LYS A 123 -1.90 15.67 -6.51
N THR A 124 -0.96 15.01 -5.83
CA THR A 124 -0.98 13.56 -5.65
C THR A 124 -2.16 13.14 -4.79
N LYS A 125 -2.99 12.24 -5.31
CA LYS A 125 -4.09 11.62 -4.56
C LYS A 125 -3.56 10.39 -3.84
N PHE A 126 -3.94 10.24 -2.59
CA PHE A 126 -3.52 9.11 -1.76
C PHE A 126 -4.73 8.25 -1.39
N TYR A 127 -4.64 6.95 -1.67
CA TYR A 127 -5.59 5.94 -1.22
C TYR A 127 -4.92 5.02 -0.21
N GLN A 128 -5.59 4.82 0.93
CA GLN A 128 -5.18 3.91 1.98
C GLN A 128 -6.16 2.77 2.13
N ALA A 129 -5.70 1.53 1.96
CA ALA A 129 -6.51 0.35 2.25
C ALA A 129 -6.76 0.24 3.77
N GLY A 130 -8.03 0.33 4.18
CA GLY A 130 -8.49 0.11 5.55
C GLY A 130 -8.66 -1.38 5.89
N THR A 131 -9.45 -1.65 6.94
CA THR A 131 -9.82 -2.99 7.36
C THR A 131 -11.08 -2.95 8.24
N SER A 132 -11.90 -4.00 8.19
CA SER A 132 -13.02 -4.19 9.13
C SER A 132 -12.58 -4.44 10.56
N GLU A 133 -11.33 -4.89 10.78
CA GLU A 133 -10.73 -5.08 12.11
C GLU A 133 -10.68 -3.80 12.96
N LEU A 134 -10.87 -2.64 12.34
CA LEU A 134 -10.99 -1.36 13.06
C LEU A 134 -12.20 -1.34 14.01
N PHE A 135 -13.28 -2.03 13.67
CA PHE A 135 -14.53 -2.01 14.42
C PHE A 135 -14.59 -3.08 15.53
N GLY A 136 -13.60 -3.97 15.60
CA GLY A 136 -13.54 -5.06 16.59
C GLY A 136 -14.53 -6.19 16.30
N GLU A 137 -15.18 -6.71 17.36
CA GLU A 137 -16.15 -7.79 17.19
C GLU A 137 -17.37 -7.33 16.39
N ILE A 138 -17.68 -8.11 15.35
CA ILE A 138 -18.89 -7.92 14.56
C ILE A 138 -20.07 -8.48 15.35
N ASN A 139 -20.84 -7.62 16.00
CA ASN A 139 -22.16 -8.01 16.46
C ASN A 139 -23.04 -8.19 15.22
N LYS A 140 -23.66 -9.38 15.05
CA LYS A 140 -24.43 -9.73 13.85
C LYS A 140 -25.57 -8.75 13.54
N ASP A 141 -26.03 -8.02 14.55
CA ASP A 141 -27.13 -7.06 14.43
C ASP A 141 -26.65 -5.61 14.20
N LYS A 142 -25.33 -5.35 14.12
CA LYS A 142 -24.79 -4.00 14.00
C LYS A 142 -24.23 -3.76 12.60
N ILE A 143 -24.82 -2.82 11.89
CA ILE A 143 -24.30 -2.31 10.62
C ILE A 143 -23.36 -1.15 10.93
N PHE A 144 -22.10 -1.26 10.48
CA PHE A 144 -21.10 -0.22 10.62
C PHE A 144 -21.18 0.78 9.45
N ASN A 145 -20.91 2.05 9.75
CA ASN A 145 -20.85 3.16 8.79
C ASN A 145 -19.75 4.14 9.20
N GLU A 146 -19.62 5.25 8.49
CA GLU A 146 -18.57 6.25 8.67
C GLU A 146 -18.61 6.96 10.04
N LYS A 147 -19.72 6.84 10.79
CA LYS A 147 -19.89 7.39 12.15
C LYS A 147 -19.64 6.37 13.25
N SER A 148 -19.40 5.11 12.87
CA SER A 148 -19.15 4.04 13.83
C SER A 148 -17.80 4.22 14.50
N GLU A 149 -17.77 4.05 15.82
CA GLU A 149 -16.54 4.12 16.61
C GLU A 149 -15.63 2.91 16.32
N PHE A 150 -14.33 3.14 16.42
CA PHE A 150 -13.33 2.10 16.27
C PHE A 150 -13.03 1.43 17.62
N HIS A 151 -13.09 0.11 17.63
CA HIS A 151 -12.81 -0.72 18.80
C HIS A 151 -11.92 -1.93 18.45
N PRO A 152 -10.71 -1.71 17.87
CA PRO A 152 -9.87 -2.81 17.41
C PRO A 152 -9.48 -3.75 18.52
N LYS A 153 -9.48 -5.05 18.23
CA LYS A 153 -9.15 -6.14 19.17
C LYS A 153 -7.82 -6.82 18.86
N SER A 154 -7.13 -6.39 17.80
CA SER A 154 -5.86 -6.98 17.38
C SER A 154 -4.78 -5.90 17.18
N PRO A 155 -3.48 -6.22 17.35
CA PRO A 155 -2.39 -5.30 17.00
C PRO A 155 -2.46 -4.85 15.54
N TYR A 156 -2.93 -5.70 14.63
CA TYR A 156 -3.20 -5.34 13.26
C TYR A 156 -4.27 -4.23 13.16
N GLY A 157 -5.43 -4.42 13.80
CA GLY A 157 -6.49 -3.41 13.83
C GLY A 157 -6.01 -2.09 14.42
N VAL A 158 -5.31 -2.12 15.56
CA VAL A 158 -4.72 -0.93 16.20
C VAL A 158 -3.76 -0.21 15.24
N SER A 159 -2.89 -0.94 14.53
CA SER A 159 -1.94 -0.34 13.58
C SER A 159 -2.62 0.34 12.40
N LYS A 160 -3.88 -0.01 12.12
CA LYS A 160 -4.67 0.55 11.03
C LYS A 160 -5.49 1.80 11.43
N ILE A 161 -5.68 2.09 12.73
CA ILE A 161 -6.45 3.27 13.20
C ILE A 161 -5.81 4.57 12.72
N GLY A 162 -4.52 4.75 12.94
CA GLY A 162 -3.80 5.96 12.54
C GLY A 162 -3.86 6.26 11.04
N ARG A 163 -4.31 5.32 10.24
CA ARG A 163 -4.49 5.44 8.78
C ARG A 163 -5.85 5.99 8.38
N ALA A 164 -6.85 5.93 9.29
CA ALA A 164 -8.23 6.31 8.98
C ALA A 164 -8.48 7.82 9.11
N HIS A 165 -7.56 8.56 9.71
CA HIS A 165 -7.71 9.98 10.04
C HIS A 165 -6.67 10.90 9.37
N VAL A 166 -6.06 10.46 8.27
CA VAL A 166 -5.05 11.25 7.55
C VAL A 166 -5.58 11.76 6.23
#